data_ab6d24ac3e6c018e7f9df5c52fc8ae30
#
_entry.id   ab6d24ac3e6c018e7f9df5c52fc8ae30
#
_cell.length_a   1.000
_cell.length_b   1.000
_cell.length_c   1.000
_cell.angle_alpha   90.00
_cell.angle_beta   90.00
_cell.angle_gamma   90.00
#
_symmetry.space_group_name_H-M   'P 1'
#
loop_
_entity.id
_entity.type
_entity.pdbx_description
1 polymer ?
#
loop_
_entity_poly.entity_id
_entity_poly.type
_entity_poly.pdbx_seq_one_letter_code
_entity_poly.pdbx_strand_id
1 'polypeptide(L)'
;MKNIKKLLLLITLCLPMVSSADCEKWIDQLLEKYHSSRESDMPVCKIWPADESKTIVVLPFPRGSDDSIFYDLDVLLIDTQSGEVIAHNWEPDAFVSDAIQLVGFGIDTARYQLNSESRAFGVRVGFRGSSSVYPFYEQQINLYVQQNEKLNRIVNQLVLKTSGGEMYNCKGEFHNNDAVLLLGNSSTNNFKDLIVSDKEQKGIIKVNSEGECVEEITESTKRQYILYYNGVEYPLPEPIY
;
A
#
# COMPACT_ATOMS: atom_id res chain seq x y z
N MET A 1 -4.63 67.12 -9.79
CA MET A 1 -4.08 65.91 -9.07
C MET A 1 -4.97 64.74 -9.39
N LYS A 2 -4.55 63.85 -10.31
CA LYS A 2 -5.34 62.69 -10.76
C LYS A 2 -4.95 61.47 -9.93
N ASN A 3 -5.90 60.93 -9.14
CA ASN A 3 -5.73 59.67 -8.41
C ASN A 3 -5.94 58.48 -9.34
N ILE A 4 -4.86 57.75 -9.64
CA ILE A 4 -4.91 56.48 -10.36
C ILE A 4 -5.12 55.37 -9.32
N LYS A 5 -6.34 54.81 -9.25
CA LYS A 5 -6.64 53.61 -8.49
C LYS A 5 -6.03 52.39 -9.23
N LYS A 6 -4.99 51.80 -8.67
CA LYS A 6 -4.45 50.53 -9.13
C LYS A 6 -5.45 49.41 -8.78
N LEU A 7 -6.07 48.83 -9.80
CA LEU A 7 -6.91 47.65 -9.73
C LEU A 7 -5.99 46.43 -9.68
N LEU A 8 -5.83 45.80 -8.49
CA LEU A 8 -5.10 44.54 -8.35
C LEU A 8 -6.01 43.40 -8.85
N LEU A 9 -5.68 42.84 -10.01
CA LEU A 9 -6.35 41.65 -10.56
C LEU A 9 -5.79 40.41 -9.84
N LEU A 10 -6.56 39.85 -8.90
CA LEU A 10 -6.24 38.56 -8.27
C LEU A 10 -6.53 37.44 -9.29
N ILE A 11 -5.51 36.91 -9.93
CA ILE A 11 -5.63 35.71 -10.75
C ILE A 11 -5.65 34.53 -9.79
N THR A 12 -6.84 33.99 -9.50
CA THR A 12 -7.02 32.74 -8.77
C THR A 12 -6.61 31.60 -9.71
N LEU A 13 -5.45 31.03 -9.48
CA LEU A 13 -4.97 29.83 -10.17
C LEU A 13 -5.81 28.64 -9.67
N CYS A 14 -6.89 28.29 -10.39
CA CYS A 14 -7.61 27.04 -10.18
C CYS A 14 -6.71 25.89 -10.64
N LEU A 15 -5.98 25.27 -9.74
CA LEU A 15 -5.34 23.98 -10.01
C LEU A 15 -6.46 22.93 -10.10
N PRO A 16 -6.56 22.15 -11.19
CA PRO A 16 -7.51 21.06 -11.25
C PRO A 16 -7.13 20.06 -10.16
N MET A 17 -8.00 19.86 -9.17
CA MET A 17 -7.92 18.69 -8.29
C MET A 17 -8.30 17.49 -9.17
N VAL A 18 -7.32 16.72 -9.60
CA VAL A 18 -7.54 15.44 -10.25
C VAL A 18 -8.17 14.53 -9.20
N SER A 19 -9.46 14.32 -9.31
CA SER A 19 -10.27 13.48 -8.43
C SER A 19 -9.98 11.99 -8.72
N SER A 20 -9.94 11.15 -7.70
CA SER A 20 -9.87 9.68 -7.86
C SER A 20 -11.04 9.09 -8.67
N ALA A 21 -12.13 9.81 -8.84
CA ALA A 21 -13.28 9.45 -9.69
C ALA A 21 -12.93 9.28 -11.19
N ASP A 22 -11.80 9.84 -11.66
CA ASP A 22 -11.46 9.81 -13.09
C ASP A 22 -10.95 8.45 -13.59
N CYS A 23 -10.56 7.54 -12.72
CA CYS A 23 -10.05 6.22 -13.12
C CYS A 23 -11.05 5.06 -12.92
N GLU A 24 -12.12 5.25 -12.16
CA GLU A 24 -13.10 4.18 -11.85
C GLU A 24 -13.79 3.63 -13.10
N LYS A 25 -14.02 4.48 -14.12
CA LYS A 25 -14.56 4.05 -15.41
C LYS A 25 -13.76 2.93 -16.08
N TRP A 26 -12.47 2.85 -15.82
CA TRP A 26 -11.60 1.83 -16.40
C TRP A 26 -11.77 0.47 -15.73
N ILE A 27 -12.17 0.44 -14.45
CA ILE A 27 -12.40 -0.82 -13.72
C ILE A 27 -13.45 -1.65 -14.42
N ASP A 28 -14.64 -1.08 -14.70
CA ASP A 28 -15.73 -1.78 -15.36
C ASP A 28 -15.33 -2.29 -16.76
N GLN A 29 -14.64 -1.46 -17.54
CA GLN A 29 -14.19 -1.83 -18.89
C GLN A 29 -13.13 -2.95 -18.87
N LEU A 30 -12.20 -2.93 -17.92
CA LEU A 30 -11.20 -3.96 -17.75
C LEU A 30 -11.84 -5.29 -17.30
N LEU A 31 -12.79 -5.22 -16.36
CA LEU A 31 -13.54 -6.40 -15.93
C LEU A 31 -14.33 -7.02 -17.09
N GLU A 32 -15.06 -6.21 -17.85
CA GLU A 32 -15.82 -6.71 -19.02
C GLU A 32 -14.89 -7.34 -20.07
N LYS A 33 -13.76 -6.71 -20.36
CA LYS A 33 -12.84 -7.12 -21.43
C LYS A 33 -12.00 -8.34 -21.09
N TYR A 34 -11.47 -8.42 -19.85
CA TYR A 34 -10.47 -9.44 -19.47
C TYR A 34 -10.97 -10.43 -18.42
N HIS A 35 -12.02 -10.09 -17.66
CA HIS A 35 -12.51 -10.87 -16.52
C HIS A 35 -14.03 -10.98 -16.47
N SER A 36 -14.70 -11.05 -17.62
CA SER A 36 -16.17 -11.01 -17.75
C SER A 36 -16.95 -12.09 -16.96
N SER A 37 -16.28 -13.15 -16.51
CA SER A 37 -16.86 -14.23 -15.70
C SER A 37 -16.53 -14.12 -14.20
N ARG A 38 -15.87 -13.05 -13.76
CA ARG A 38 -15.41 -12.89 -12.38
C ARG A 38 -15.87 -11.53 -11.82
N GLU A 39 -16.22 -11.53 -10.55
CA GLU A 39 -16.50 -10.31 -9.81
C GLU A 39 -15.24 -9.90 -9.04
N SER A 40 -14.88 -8.63 -9.11
CA SER A 40 -13.79 -8.05 -8.33
C SER A 40 -14.36 -7.47 -7.03
N ASP A 41 -13.67 -7.71 -5.92
CA ASP A 41 -13.99 -7.15 -4.62
C ASP A 41 -12.95 -6.10 -4.22
N MET A 42 -13.39 -4.93 -3.78
CA MET A 42 -12.52 -3.82 -3.36
C MET A 42 -11.48 -3.37 -4.43
N PRO A 43 -11.86 -3.24 -5.71
CA PRO A 43 -10.93 -2.76 -6.72
C PRO A 43 -10.49 -1.33 -6.43
N VAL A 44 -9.25 -0.99 -6.77
CA VAL A 44 -8.72 0.37 -6.61
C VAL A 44 -7.96 0.81 -7.85
N CYS A 45 -8.02 2.11 -8.13
CA CYS A 45 -7.23 2.71 -9.20
C CYS A 45 -6.63 4.05 -8.79
N LYS A 46 -5.57 4.45 -9.47
CA LYS A 46 -4.91 5.75 -9.25
C LYS A 46 -4.12 6.17 -10.48
N ILE A 47 -4.36 7.39 -10.97
CA ILE A 47 -3.48 8.02 -11.96
C ILE A 47 -2.09 8.13 -11.32
N TRP A 48 -1.06 7.68 -12.03
CA TRP A 48 0.30 7.65 -11.49
C TRP A 48 0.93 9.05 -11.48
N PRO A 49 1.16 9.68 -10.32
CA PRO A 49 1.69 11.04 -10.27
C PRO A 49 3.10 11.23 -10.86
N ALA A 50 3.80 10.12 -11.14
CA ALA A 50 5.11 10.16 -11.79
C ALA A 50 5.03 10.23 -13.30
N ASP A 51 3.93 9.76 -13.87
CA ASP A 51 3.63 9.72 -15.28
C ASP A 51 2.10 9.67 -15.46
N GLU A 52 1.47 10.85 -15.56
CA GLU A 52 0.01 10.99 -15.63
C GLU A 52 -0.61 10.38 -16.89
N SER A 53 0.21 10.02 -17.89
CA SER A 53 -0.25 9.21 -19.03
C SER A 53 -0.60 7.78 -18.64
N LYS A 54 -0.27 7.35 -17.41
CA LYS A 54 -0.47 6.01 -16.89
C LYS A 54 -1.36 5.99 -15.66
N THR A 55 -2.24 5.01 -15.60
CA THR A 55 -3.09 4.71 -14.44
C THR A 55 -2.78 3.32 -13.93
N ILE A 56 -2.62 3.20 -12.62
CA ILE A 56 -2.44 1.93 -11.91
C ILE A 56 -3.83 1.45 -11.52
N VAL A 57 -4.14 0.18 -11.81
CA VAL A 57 -5.39 -0.49 -11.46
C VAL A 57 -5.07 -1.78 -10.73
N VAL A 58 -5.80 -2.08 -9.67
CA VAL A 58 -5.67 -3.32 -8.89
C VAL A 58 -7.05 -3.96 -8.83
N LEU A 59 -7.15 -5.18 -9.34
CA LEU A 59 -8.38 -5.96 -9.41
C LEU A 59 -8.23 -7.23 -8.57
N PRO A 60 -8.75 -7.25 -7.33
CA PRO A 60 -8.78 -8.46 -6.51
C PRO A 60 -9.99 -9.32 -6.87
N PHE A 61 -9.80 -10.64 -6.98
CA PHE A 61 -10.84 -11.60 -7.32
C PHE A 61 -10.97 -12.64 -6.21
N PRO A 62 -12.02 -12.53 -5.38
CA PRO A 62 -12.26 -13.49 -4.31
C PRO A 62 -12.74 -14.83 -4.88
N ARG A 63 -12.32 -15.91 -4.23
CA ARG A 63 -12.82 -17.27 -4.45
C ARG A 63 -12.73 -18.07 -3.17
N GLY A 64 -13.62 -19.01 -2.97
CA GLY A 64 -13.70 -19.81 -1.75
C GLY A 64 -15.04 -19.66 -1.06
N SER A 65 -15.08 -19.94 0.23
CA SER A 65 -16.27 -19.88 1.08
C SER A 65 -16.05 -19.01 2.31
N ASP A 66 -17.09 -18.88 3.15
CA ASP A 66 -17.11 -18.02 4.33
C ASP A 66 -15.95 -18.25 5.33
N ASP A 67 -15.41 -19.48 5.37
CA ASP A 67 -14.31 -19.81 6.31
C ASP A 67 -12.94 -19.39 5.80
N SER A 68 -12.74 -19.35 4.49
CA SER A 68 -11.46 -18.94 3.88
C SER A 68 -11.69 -18.45 2.45
N ILE A 69 -11.38 -17.20 2.23
CA ILE A 69 -11.45 -16.54 0.92
C ILE A 69 -10.02 -16.37 0.41
N PHE A 70 -9.74 -16.93 -0.76
CA PHE A 70 -8.49 -16.75 -1.49
C PHE A 70 -8.69 -15.61 -2.48
N TYR A 71 -7.74 -14.70 -2.56
CA TYR A 71 -7.75 -13.62 -3.53
C TYR A 71 -6.71 -13.84 -4.61
N ASP A 72 -7.16 -13.98 -5.85
CA ASP A 72 -6.28 -13.76 -6.99
C ASP A 72 -6.18 -12.26 -7.23
N LEU A 73 -5.04 -11.78 -7.72
CA LEU A 73 -4.80 -10.36 -7.93
C LEU A 73 -4.35 -10.11 -9.37
N ASP A 74 -5.00 -9.16 -10.06
CA ASP A 74 -4.47 -8.58 -11.30
C ASP A 74 -4.06 -7.13 -11.02
N VAL A 75 -2.78 -6.84 -11.20
CA VAL A 75 -2.22 -5.50 -11.11
C VAL A 75 -1.89 -5.01 -12.51
N LEU A 76 -2.53 -3.92 -12.93
CA LEU A 76 -2.42 -3.40 -14.29
C LEU A 76 -1.86 -1.98 -14.28
N LEU A 77 -1.07 -1.69 -15.30
CA LEU A 77 -0.69 -0.35 -15.70
C LEU A 77 -1.33 -0.10 -17.06
N ILE A 78 -2.19 0.92 -17.14
CA ILE A 78 -2.95 1.23 -18.34
C ILE A 78 -2.64 2.63 -18.83
N ASP A 79 -2.85 2.90 -20.11
CA ASP A 79 -2.88 4.25 -20.65
C ASP A 79 -4.09 5.01 -20.11
N THR A 80 -3.85 6.19 -19.55
CA THR A 80 -4.91 6.98 -18.88
C THR A 80 -5.99 7.46 -19.82
N GLN A 81 -5.68 7.66 -21.11
CA GLN A 81 -6.65 8.19 -22.09
C GLN A 81 -7.48 7.10 -22.76
N SER A 82 -6.83 6.01 -23.17
CA SER A 82 -7.46 4.93 -23.92
C SER A 82 -7.96 3.76 -23.06
N GLY A 83 -7.40 3.59 -21.84
CA GLY A 83 -7.65 2.41 -21.00
C GLY A 83 -6.97 1.14 -21.50
N GLU A 84 -6.08 1.23 -22.51
CA GLU A 84 -5.34 0.09 -23.00
C GLU A 84 -4.30 -0.38 -21.98
N VAL A 85 -4.19 -1.70 -21.80
CA VAL A 85 -3.21 -2.30 -20.88
C VAL A 85 -1.81 -2.19 -21.46
N ILE A 86 -0.93 -1.48 -20.76
CA ILE A 86 0.49 -1.30 -21.08
C ILE A 86 1.31 -2.46 -20.50
N ALA A 87 1.01 -2.85 -19.26
CA ALA A 87 1.68 -3.93 -18.55
C ALA A 87 0.77 -4.48 -17.46
N HIS A 88 0.91 -5.77 -17.14
CA HIS A 88 0.15 -6.37 -16.04
C HIS A 88 0.94 -7.47 -15.32
N ASN A 89 0.43 -7.83 -14.14
CA ASN A 89 0.90 -8.98 -13.36
C ASN A 89 -0.31 -9.70 -12.79
N TRP A 90 -0.50 -10.95 -13.18
CA TRP A 90 -1.52 -11.85 -12.64
C TRP A 90 -0.92 -12.74 -11.54
N GLU A 91 -1.50 -12.71 -10.36
CA GLU A 91 -1.07 -13.48 -9.19
C GLU A 91 -2.21 -14.34 -8.66
N PRO A 92 -2.23 -15.64 -8.99
CA PRO A 92 -3.17 -16.56 -8.35
C PRO A 92 -2.80 -16.75 -6.88
N ASP A 93 -3.80 -16.92 -6.03
CA ASP A 93 -3.63 -17.13 -4.58
C ASP A 93 -2.74 -16.08 -3.90
N ALA A 94 -2.85 -14.82 -4.35
CA ALA A 94 -2.01 -13.73 -3.83
C ALA A 94 -2.19 -13.51 -2.33
N PHE A 95 -3.42 -13.66 -1.83
CA PHE A 95 -3.75 -13.44 -0.42
C PHE A 95 -4.83 -14.41 0.05
N VAL A 96 -4.85 -14.63 1.36
CA VAL A 96 -5.90 -15.40 2.05
C VAL A 96 -6.54 -14.50 3.10
N SER A 97 -7.86 -14.54 3.17
CA SER A 97 -8.68 -13.92 4.20
C SER A 97 -9.44 -15.01 4.95
N ASP A 98 -9.13 -15.16 6.22
CA ASP A 98 -9.75 -16.16 7.10
C ASP A 98 -10.16 -15.48 8.43
N ALA A 99 -9.75 -16.01 9.59
CA ALA A 99 -9.93 -15.37 10.89
C ALA A 99 -9.27 -13.97 10.95
N ILE A 100 -8.23 -13.76 10.14
CA ILE A 100 -7.62 -12.45 9.88
C ILE A 100 -8.12 -11.97 8.52
N GLN A 101 -9.12 -11.10 8.54
CA GLN A 101 -9.82 -10.65 7.34
C GLN A 101 -9.00 -9.64 6.55
N LEU A 102 -8.92 -9.83 5.23
CA LEU A 102 -8.46 -8.82 4.30
C LEU A 102 -9.48 -7.69 4.24
N VAL A 103 -9.06 -6.46 4.51
CA VAL A 103 -9.96 -5.31 4.67
C VAL A 103 -9.80 -4.24 3.59
N GLY A 104 -8.88 -4.41 2.66
CA GLY A 104 -8.76 -3.52 1.51
C GLY A 104 -7.39 -3.43 0.90
N PHE A 105 -7.38 -2.76 -0.25
CA PHE A 105 -6.18 -2.47 -1.05
C PHE A 105 -5.96 -0.97 -1.15
N GLY A 106 -4.71 -0.57 -1.39
CA GLY A 106 -4.34 0.81 -1.62
C GLY A 106 -3.14 0.92 -2.56
N ILE A 107 -3.06 2.02 -3.32
CA ILE A 107 -1.95 2.24 -4.26
C ILE A 107 -0.99 3.27 -3.66
N ASP A 108 0.25 2.85 -3.44
CA ASP A 108 1.36 3.67 -2.96
C ASP A 108 2.21 4.15 -4.13
N THR A 109 2.22 5.44 -4.35
CA THR A 109 2.99 6.07 -5.43
C THR A 109 4.18 6.90 -4.93
N ALA A 110 4.75 6.53 -3.78
CA ALA A 110 5.96 7.15 -3.27
C ALA A 110 7.11 7.07 -4.29
N ARG A 111 8.17 7.85 -4.07
CA ARG A 111 9.26 7.98 -5.04
C ARG A 111 10.23 6.80 -4.99
N TYR A 112 9.76 5.62 -5.36
CA TYR A 112 10.60 4.42 -5.47
C TYR A 112 11.40 4.43 -6.78
N GLN A 113 12.28 5.41 -6.98
CA GLN A 113 13.15 5.51 -8.16
C GLN A 113 14.34 4.57 -8.00
N LEU A 114 14.27 3.39 -8.62
CA LEU A 114 15.26 2.32 -8.45
C LEU A 114 16.56 2.59 -9.22
N ASN A 115 16.46 3.22 -10.40
CA ASN A 115 17.56 3.75 -11.20
C ASN A 115 17.04 4.89 -12.10
N SER A 116 17.82 5.37 -13.08
CA SER A 116 17.41 6.48 -13.97
C SER A 116 16.17 6.17 -14.81
N GLU A 117 15.90 4.88 -15.10
CA GLU A 117 14.87 4.44 -16.04
C GLU A 117 13.70 3.72 -15.35
N SER A 118 13.94 3.16 -14.17
CA SER A 118 13.00 2.30 -13.48
C SER A 118 12.47 2.95 -12.22
N ARG A 119 11.16 3.14 -12.16
CA ARG A 119 10.43 3.56 -10.98
C ARG A 119 9.37 2.52 -10.63
N ALA A 120 9.32 2.13 -9.37
CA ALA A 120 8.30 1.22 -8.86
C ALA A 120 7.11 2.00 -8.27
N PHE A 121 6.00 1.30 -8.12
CA PHE A 121 4.87 1.69 -7.28
C PHE A 121 4.52 0.53 -6.34
N GLY A 122 3.76 0.83 -5.28
CA GLY A 122 3.34 -0.16 -4.30
C GLY A 122 1.86 -0.47 -4.36
N VAL A 123 1.51 -1.71 -4.02
CA VAL A 123 0.15 -2.13 -3.66
C VAL A 123 0.17 -2.48 -2.18
N ARG A 124 -0.59 -1.73 -1.38
CA ARG A 124 -0.77 -1.97 0.05
C ARG A 124 -1.99 -2.84 0.27
N VAL A 125 -1.88 -3.77 1.20
CA VAL A 125 -2.96 -4.68 1.58
C VAL A 125 -3.12 -4.63 3.10
N GLY A 126 -4.34 -4.45 3.56
CA GLY A 126 -4.68 -4.38 4.97
C GLY A 126 -5.39 -5.64 5.46
N PHE A 127 -5.07 -6.06 6.68
CA PHE A 127 -5.68 -7.19 7.35
C PHE A 127 -6.14 -6.80 8.76
N ARG A 128 -7.23 -7.40 9.23
CA ARG A 128 -7.77 -7.13 10.57
C ARG A 128 -8.35 -8.39 11.19
N GLY A 129 -8.02 -8.63 12.46
CA GLY A 129 -8.68 -9.62 13.29
C GLY A 129 -10.06 -9.15 13.75
N SER A 130 -10.99 -10.07 13.94
CA SER A 130 -12.37 -9.80 14.37
C SER A 130 -12.54 -9.67 15.88
N SER A 131 -11.54 -10.05 16.68
CA SER A 131 -11.62 -10.04 18.14
C SER A 131 -11.48 -8.63 18.72
N SER A 132 -12.38 -8.24 19.61
CA SER A 132 -12.27 -7.01 20.38
C SER A 132 -11.36 -7.15 21.63
N VAL A 133 -11.14 -8.39 22.10
CA VAL A 133 -10.25 -8.69 23.24
C VAL A 133 -8.82 -8.88 22.77
N TYR A 134 -8.66 -9.45 21.57
CA TYR A 134 -7.36 -9.66 20.91
C TYR A 134 -7.35 -8.88 19.58
N PRO A 135 -7.35 -7.55 19.61
CA PRO A 135 -7.32 -6.75 18.38
C PRO A 135 -6.05 -7.04 17.60
N PHE A 136 -6.19 -7.16 16.27
CA PHE A 136 -5.07 -7.34 15.36
C PHE A 136 -5.29 -6.50 14.11
N TYR A 137 -4.23 -5.85 13.65
CA TYR A 137 -4.16 -5.19 12.36
C TYR A 137 -2.78 -5.38 11.75
N GLU A 138 -2.74 -5.61 10.44
CA GLU A 138 -1.52 -5.68 9.67
C GLU A 138 -1.68 -4.94 8.34
N GLN A 139 -0.62 -4.28 7.88
CA GLN A 139 -0.53 -3.73 6.53
C GLN A 139 0.77 -4.17 5.88
N GLN A 140 0.64 -4.78 4.72
CA GLN A 140 1.75 -5.22 3.87
C GLN A 140 1.86 -4.33 2.63
N ILE A 141 3.03 -4.35 1.97
CA ILE A 141 3.26 -3.74 0.67
C ILE A 141 3.93 -4.72 -0.29
N ASN A 142 3.43 -4.77 -1.51
CA ASN A 142 4.10 -5.34 -2.67
C ASN A 142 4.61 -4.18 -3.54
N LEU A 143 5.86 -4.25 -4.05
CA LEU A 143 6.35 -3.30 -5.04
C LEU A 143 6.39 -3.93 -6.42
N TYR A 144 5.96 -3.15 -7.42
CA TYR A 144 5.93 -3.53 -8.83
C TYR A 144 6.75 -2.55 -9.65
N VAL A 145 7.49 -3.07 -10.61
CA VAL A 145 8.24 -2.30 -11.61
C VAL A 145 7.87 -2.76 -13.01
N GLN A 146 7.64 -1.80 -13.92
CA GLN A 146 7.39 -2.11 -15.32
C GLN A 146 8.69 -2.51 -16.01
N GLN A 147 8.65 -3.66 -16.70
CA GLN A 147 9.71 -4.12 -17.63
C GLN A 147 9.03 -4.61 -18.91
N ASN A 148 9.09 -3.82 -19.96
CA ASN A 148 8.33 -4.01 -21.20
C ASN A 148 6.81 -4.06 -20.93
N GLU A 149 6.13 -5.13 -21.34
CA GLU A 149 4.68 -5.36 -21.17
C GLU A 149 4.34 -6.10 -19.85
N LYS A 150 5.32 -6.28 -18.95
CA LYS A 150 5.12 -6.97 -17.68
C LYS A 150 5.32 -6.03 -16.50
N LEU A 151 4.53 -6.25 -15.46
CA LEU A 151 4.80 -5.74 -14.12
C LEU A 151 5.46 -6.84 -13.31
N ASN A 152 6.72 -6.63 -12.93
CA ASN A 152 7.42 -7.58 -12.07
C ASN A 152 7.25 -7.15 -10.61
N ARG A 153 6.77 -8.06 -9.78
CA ARG A 153 6.74 -7.87 -8.34
C ARG A 153 8.17 -8.05 -7.80
N ILE A 154 8.73 -6.99 -7.27
CA ILE A 154 10.12 -6.95 -6.79
C ILE A 154 10.24 -6.92 -5.27
N VAL A 155 9.16 -6.63 -4.54
CA VAL A 155 9.02 -6.83 -3.10
C VAL A 155 7.71 -7.57 -2.87
N ASN A 156 7.74 -8.64 -2.09
CA ASN A 156 6.60 -9.48 -1.82
C ASN A 156 6.20 -9.40 -0.35
N GLN A 157 5.01 -8.88 -0.06
CA GLN A 157 4.36 -8.88 1.26
C GLN A 157 5.25 -8.35 2.40
N LEU A 158 6.01 -7.27 2.15
CA LEU A 158 6.76 -6.60 3.21
C LEU A 158 5.77 -5.97 4.20
N VAL A 159 5.83 -6.43 5.45
CA VAL A 159 5.01 -5.88 6.53
C VAL A 159 5.51 -4.48 6.87
N LEU A 160 4.63 -3.47 6.73
CA LEU A 160 4.92 -2.08 7.08
C LEU A 160 4.30 -1.67 8.40
N LYS A 161 3.20 -2.31 8.79
CA LYS A 161 2.52 -1.97 10.03
C LYS A 161 1.90 -3.21 10.65
N THR A 162 2.09 -3.37 11.94
CA THR A 162 1.28 -4.29 12.75
C THR A 162 0.85 -3.59 14.02
N SER A 163 -0.34 -3.94 14.49
CA SER A 163 -0.77 -3.61 15.85
C SER A 163 -1.58 -4.77 16.40
N GLY A 164 -1.40 -5.05 17.69
CA GLY A 164 -2.08 -6.14 18.34
C GLY A 164 -1.93 -6.06 19.86
N GLY A 165 -2.54 -7.01 20.54
CA GLY A 165 -2.44 -7.09 21.98
C GLY A 165 -3.60 -7.84 22.61
N GLU A 166 -3.73 -7.70 23.91
CA GLU A 166 -4.86 -8.17 24.68
C GLU A 166 -5.44 -6.99 25.44
N MET A 167 -6.76 -6.75 25.31
CA MET A 167 -7.44 -5.64 25.96
C MET A 167 -8.78 -6.11 26.53
N TYR A 168 -8.92 -5.99 27.84
CA TYR A 168 -10.18 -6.25 28.54
C TYR A 168 -10.44 -5.18 29.62
N ASN A 169 -11.55 -4.49 29.55
CA ASN A 169 -11.97 -3.46 30.55
C ASN A 169 -10.86 -2.45 30.87
N CYS A 170 -10.25 -1.83 29.87
CA CYS A 170 -9.14 -0.88 30.01
C CYS A 170 -7.90 -1.44 30.75
N LYS A 171 -7.66 -2.72 30.62
CA LYS A 171 -6.44 -3.40 31.11
C LYS A 171 -5.93 -4.33 30.04
N GLY A 172 -4.64 -4.36 29.87
CA GLY A 172 -4.02 -5.25 28.89
C GLY A 172 -2.66 -4.78 28.44
N GLU A 173 -2.18 -5.44 27.40
CA GLU A 173 -0.90 -5.15 26.76
C GLU A 173 -1.12 -4.90 25.27
N PHE A 174 -0.30 -4.04 24.68
CA PHE A 174 -0.30 -3.82 23.24
C PHE A 174 1.13 -3.85 22.67
N HIS A 175 1.19 -4.15 21.40
CA HIS A 175 2.40 -3.99 20.59
C HIS A 175 2.04 -3.34 19.27
N ASN A 176 2.87 -2.42 18.82
CA ASN A 176 2.77 -1.75 17.53
C ASN A 176 4.11 -1.82 16.81
N ASN A 177 4.08 -2.07 15.54
CA ASN A 177 5.24 -1.94 14.67
C ASN A 177 4.90 -1.04 13.48
N ASP A 178 5.71 -0.01 13.25
CA ASP A 178 5.60 0.92 12.13
C ASP A 178 6.93 0.94 11.36
N ALA A 179 6.92 0.43 10.14
CA ALA A 179 8.06 0.42 9.23
C ALA A 179 7.88 1.42 8.08
N VAL A 180 8.97 2.04 7.68
CA VAL A 180 9.06 2.91 6.51
C VAL A 180 10.06 2.33 5.53
N LEU A 181 9.64 2.23 4.26
CA LEU A 181 10.49 1.80 3.17
C LEU A 181 11.12 3.00 2.48
N LEU A 182 12.45 3.06 2.47
CA LEU A 182 13.25 4.15 1.93
C LEU A 182 14.19 3.63 0.84
N LEU A 183 14.63 4.53 -0.05
CA LEU A 183 15.70 4.23 -1.00
C LEU A 183 17.07 4.49 -0.37
N GLY A 184 17.97 3.51 -0.50
CA GLY A 184 19.36 3.65 -0.13
C GLY A 184 20.15 4.51 -1.14
N ASN A 185 21.38 4.85 -0.78
CA ASN A 185 22.33 5.53 -1.66
C ASN A 185 23.11 4.54 -2.54
N SER A 186 23.27 3.30 -2.09
CA SER A 186 23.93 2.20 -2.82
C SER A 186 22.95 1.51 -3.77
N SER A 187 23.50 0.71 -4.67
CA SER A 187 22.75 -0.07 -5.66
C SER A 187 23.36 -1.45 -5.82
N THR A 188 22.51 -2.45 -5.91
CA THR A 188 22.85 -3.84 -6.17
C THR A 188 22.11 -4.30 -7.43
N ASN A 189 22.78 -4.96 -8.36
CA ASN A 189 22.23 -5.43 -9.63
C ASN A 189 21.43 -4.34 -10.39
N ASN A 190 21.99 -3.12 -10.45
CA ASN A 190 21.44 -1.97 -11.16
C ASN A 190 20.18 -1.32 -10.53
N PHE A 191 19.70 -1.80 -9.38
CA PHE A 191 18.63 -1.17 -8.62
C PHE A 191 19.16 -0.66 -7.28
N LYS A 192 18.64 0.48 -6.82
CA LYS A 192 18.94 1.02 -5.50
C LYS A 192 18.55 0.03 -4.42
N ASP A 193 19.41 -0.14 -3.43
CA ASP A 193 19.10 -0.90 -2.24
C ASP A 193 17.93 -0.24 -1.50
N LEU A 194 17.08 -1.05 -0.89
CA LEU A 194 15.96 -0.56 -0.09
C LEU A 194 16.30 -0.64 1.39
N ILE A 195 15.96 0.40 2.12
CA ILE A 195 16.17 0.48 3.57
C ILE A 195 14.82 0.38 4.24
N VAL A 196 14.65 -0.60 5.10
CA VAL A 196 13.48 -0.72 5.98
C VAL A 196 13.85 -0.16 7.34
N SER A 197 13.20 0.93 7.73
CA SER A 197 13.36 1.54 9.05
C SER A 197 12.11 1.24 9.88
N ASP A 198 12.29 0.47 10.92
CA ASP A 198 11.27 -0.17 11.73
C ASP A 198 11.28 0.37 13.15
N LYS A 199 10.11 0.72 13.68
CA LYS A 199 9.90 1.16 15.05
C LYS A 199 8.89 0.25 15.73
N GLU A 200 9.38 -0.56 16.66
CA GLU A 200 8.56 -1.41 17.53
C GLU A 200 8.27 -0.68 18.84
N GLN A 201 7.02 -0.75 19.31
CA GLN A 201 6.58 -0.23 20.60
C GLN A 201 5.75 -1.28 21.31
N LYS A 202 5.99 -1.47 22.60
CA LYS A 202 5.18 -2.29 23.50
C LYS A 202 4.71 -1.43 24.65
N GLY A 203 3.56 -1.76 25.20
CA GLY A 203 3.01 -0.99 26.31
C GLY A 203 1.86 -1.68 26.99
N ILE A 204 1.31 -0.98 27.95
CA ILE A 204 0.15 -1.40 28.73
C ILE A 204 -1.01 -0.46 28.51
N ILE A 205 -2.21 -1.02 28.60
CA ILE A 205 -3.46 -0.28 28.63
C ILE A 205 -3.91 -0.20 30.08
N LYS A 206 -4.21 1.00 30.57
CA LYS A 206 -4.64 1.23 31.94
C LYS A 206 -5.67 2.36 32.05
N VAL A 207 -6.37 2.42 33.13
CA VAL A 207 -7.23 3.55 33.48
C VAL A 207 -6.39 4.66 34.13
N ASN A 208 -6.48 5.89 33.62
CA ASN A 208 -5.82 7.06 34.19
C ASN A 208 -6.59 7.61 35.41
N SER A 209 -6.09 8.69 36.03
CA SER A 209 -6.73 9.35 37.18
C SER A 209 -8.08 9.98 36.87
N GLU A 210 -8.41 10.19 35.60
CA GLU A 210 -9.66 10.77 35.11
C GLU A 210 -10.69 9.69 34.72
N GLY A 211 -10.33 8.41 34.85
CA GLY A 211 -11.19 7.26 34.51
C GLY A 211 -11.18 6.89 33.03
N GLU A 212 -10.25 7.41 32.25
CA GLU A 212 -10.12 7.14 30.80
C GLU A 212 -9.15 6.00 30.54
N CYS A 213 -9.41 5.22 29.46
CA CYS A 213 -8.47 4.24 28.94
C CYS A 213 -7.31 4.95 28.25
N VAL A 214 -6.09 4.71 28.70
CA VAL A 214 -4.88 5.28 28.10
C VAL A 214 -3.85 4.18 27.81
N GLU A 215 -3.10 4.37 26.74
CA GLU A 215 -1.94 3.55 26.40
C GLU A 215 -0.69 4.18 27.03
N GLU A 216 0.12 3.37 27.68
CA GLU A 216 1.43 3.75 28.19
C GLU A 216 2.50 2.88 27.55
N ILE A 217 3.40 3.51 26.76
CA ILE A 217 4.51 2.83 26.13
C ILE A 217 5.55 2.49 27.20
N THR A 218 5.84 1.22 27.37
CA THR A 218 6.86 0.72 28.31
C THR A 218 8.18 0.41 27.62
N GLU A 219 8.16 0.11 26.32
CA GLU A 219 9.33 -0.23 25.54
C GLU A 219 9.21 0.34 24.11
N SER A 220 10.32 0.88 23.59
CA SER A 220 10.40 1.36 22.21
C SER A 220 11.76 1.06 21.62
N THR A 221 11.78 0.28 20.52
CA THR A 221 13.00 -0.12 19.80
C THR A 221 12.94 0.36 18.37
N LYS A 222 14.07 0.81 17.83
CA LYS A 222 14.23 1.13 16.40
C LYS A 222 15.25 0.19 15.79
N ARG A 223 14.90 -0.36 14.64
CA ARG A 223 15.77 -1.23 13.85
C ARG A 223 15.84 -0.72 12.43
N GLN A 224 16.91 -1.05 11.74
CA GLN A 224 17.06 -0.76 10.33
C GLN A 224 17.80 -1.90 9.67
N TYR A 225 17.31 -2.32 8.49
CA TYR A 225 17.97 -3.32 7.68
C TYR A 225 17.87 -2.96 6.20
N ILE A 226 18.72 -3.58 5.39
CA ILE A 226 18.83 -3.28 3.97
C ILE A 226 18.39 -4.50 3.18
N LEU A 227 17.54 -4.28 2.17
CA LEU A 227 17.18 -5.28 1.18
C LEU A 227 18.00 -5.02 -0.08
N TYR A 228 18.66 -6.07 -0.56
CA TYR A 228 19.49 -6.06 -1.76
C TYR A 228 18.75 -6.73 -2.91
N TYR A 229 18.72 -6.07 -4.06
CA TYR A 229 18.11 -6.66 -5.26
C TYR A 229 18.96 -7.82 -5.78
N ASN A 230 18.37 -9.02 -5.90
CA ASN A 230 19.10 -10.21 -6.36
C ASN A 230 19.10 -10.38 -7.89
N GLY A 231 18.49 -9.46 -8.64
CA GLY A 231 18.30 -9.53 -10.10
C GLY A 231 16.87 -9.92 -10.49
N VAL A 232 16.06 -10.38 -9.53
CA VAL A 232 14.66 -10.76 -9.71
C VAL A 232 13.77 -9.99 -8.73
N GLU A 233 14.15 -9.99 -7.44
CA GLU A 233 13.39 -9.38 -6.35
C GLU A 233 14.32 -8.90 -5.22
N TYR A 234 13.76 -8.21 -4.24
CA TYR A 234 14.38 -7.92 -2.95
C TYR A 234 13.93 -8.98 -1.94
N PRO A 235 14.71 -10.02 -1.70
CA PRO A 235 14.33 -11.06 -0.76
C PRO A 235 14.19 -10.45 0.65
N LEU A 236 13.08 -10.79 1.32
CA LEU A 236 12.87 -10.40 2.70
C LEU A 236 13.70 -11.30 3.62
N PRO A 237 14.22 -10.77 4.74
CA PRO A 237 14.87 -11.61 5.74
C PRO A 237 13.86 -12.60 6.31
N GLU A 238 14.34 -13.80 6.66
CA GLU A 238 13.50 -14.76 7.38
C GLU A 238 13.01 -14.12 8.70
N PRO A 239 11.74 -14.35 9.08
CA PRO A 239 11.24 -13.88 10.36
C PRO A 239 12.12 -14.42 11.49
N ILE A 240 12.69 -13.55 12.30
CA ILE A 240 13.40 -13.95 13.52
C ILE A 240 12.31 -14.14 14.59
N TYR A 241 11.92 -15.39 14.83
CA TYR A 241 10.98 -15.76 15.87
C TYR A 241 11.66 -15.76 17.24
#